data_c9e0567b59de1ba3ff88ad4c96ebccc8
#
_entry.id   c9e0567b59de1ba3ff88ad4c96ebccc8
#
_cell.length_a   1.000
_cell.length_b   1.000
_cell.length_c   1.000
_cell.angle_alpha   90.00
_cell.angle_beta   90.00
_cell.angle_gamma   90.00
#
_symmetry.space_group_name_H-M   'P 1'
#
loop_
_entity.id
_entity.type
_entity.pdbx_description
1 polymer ?
#
loop_
_entity_poly.entity_id
_entity_poly.type
_entity_poly.pdbx_seq_one_letter_code
_entity_poly.pdbx_strand_id
1 'polypeptide(L)'
;MEFTKLSNRLDLVASFVPAGARLLDVGSDHAYLPIALLQEGKIEAAIAGEVVEGPYQSALQNVADNGLEDKIEVRLANGLAAFEPADGISCITIAGMGGRLIADILAAGLEKLANVSRLVLQPNNREDELRAWLVDHDFHIVDEAILVENEKFYESLVVEQGSQELTAKELRFGPYLMREQAPAFVQKWSKEVEKLAFALEQVPVENQSARASLEERISQIKEVLHVSK
;
A
#
# COMPACT_ATOMS: atom_id res chain seq x y z
N MET A 1 29.08 1.29 -8.97
CA MET A 1 27.74 1.89 -9.12
C MET A 1 27.22 2.16 -7.72
N GLU A 2 26.68 3.33 -7.48
CA GLU A 2 26.01 3.62 -6.23
C GLU A 2 24.57 3.11 -6.37
N PHE A 3 24.10 2.29 -5.42
CA PHE A 3 22.74 1.77 -5.46
C PHE A 3 21.73 2.88 -5.17
N THR A 4 20.60 2.85 -5.86
CA THR A 4 19.50 3.77 -5.61
C THR A 4 18.94 3.53 -4.21
N LYS A 5 19.06 4.55 -3.35
CA LYS A 5 18.58 4.46 -1.96
C LYS A 5 17.09 4.78 -1.90
N LEU A 6 16.30 3.80 -1.47
CA LEU A 6 14.88 3.99 -1.22
C LEU A 6 14.62 4.65 0.15
N SER A 7 13.46 5.30 0.33
CA SER A 7 12.93 5.62 1.66
C SER A 7 12.54 4.32 2.37
N ASN A 8 12.47 4.34 3.71
CA ASN A 8 12.05 3.14 4.46
C ASN A 8 10.67 2.63 4.01
N ARG A 9 9.77 3.53 3.63
CA ARG A 9 8.46 3.20 3.09
C ARG A 9 8.54 2.41 1.78
N LEU A 10 9.33 2.88 0.82
CA LEU A 10 9.51 2.18 -0.45
C LEU A 10 10.35 0.91 -0.30
N ASP A 11 11.29 0.88 0.63
CA ASP A 11 12.07 -0.32 0.96
C ASP A 11 11.17 -1.43 1.51
N LEU A 12 10.20 -1.08 2.37
CA LEU A 12 9.18 -2.02 2.83
C LEU A 12 8.34 -2.56 1.65
N VAL A 13 7.88 -1.71 0.74
CA VAL A 13 7.17 -2.14 -0.48
C VAL A 13 8.05 -3.05 -1.31
N ALA A 14 9.32 -2.68 -1.52
CA ALA A 14 10.31 -3.47 -2.24
C ALA A 14 10.49 -4.86 -1.63
N SER A 15 10.48 -4.97 -0.29
CA SER A 15 10.66 -6.25 0.41
C SER A 15 9.61 -7.29 0.03
N PHE A 16 8.38 -6.87 -0.27
CA PHE A 16 7.25 -7.73 -0.63
C PHE A 16 7.18 -8.13 -2.10
N VAL A 17 7.95 -7.48 -2.98
CA VAL A 17 8.02 -7.85 -4.40
C VAL A 17 8.72 -9.21 -4.53
N PRO A 18 8.12 -10.20 -5.21
CA PRO A 18 8.73 -11.52 -5.37
C PRO A 18 10.02 -11.46 -6.19
N ALA A 19 10.98 -12.32 -5.85
CA ALA A 19 12.17 -12.51 -6.67
C ALA A 19 11.79 -13.05 -8.07
N GLY A 20 12.46 -12.55 -9.11
CA GLY A 20 12.18 -12.91 -10.49
C GLY A 20 10.90 -12.32 -11.07
N ALA A 21 10.24 -11.40 -10.37
CA ALA A 21 9.02 -10.77 -10.86
C ALA A 21 9.26 -9.91 -12.11
N ARG A 22 8.25 -9.83 -12.97
CA ARG A 22 8.08 -8.75 -13.94
C ARG A 22 7.12 -7.74 -13.33
N LEU A 23 7.63 -6.56 -13.00
CA LEU A 23 6.96 -5.57 -12.18
C LEU A 23 6.23 -4.52 -13.02
N LEU A 24 5.00 -4.16 -12.65
CA LEU A 24 4.42 -2.86 -12.97
C LEU A 24 4.43 -1.99 -11.70
N ASP A 25 5.07 -0.84 -11.76
CA ASP A 25 5.02 0.16 -10.70
C ASP A 25 4.13 1.34 -11.14
N VAL A 26 2.98 1.49 -10.51
CA VAL A 26 1.96 2.49 -10.90
C VAL A 26 2.15 3.79 -10.14
N GLY A 27 2.35 4.89 -10.87
CA GLY A 27 2.75 6.17 -10.29
C GLY A 27 4.15 6.08 -9.70
N SER A 28 5.08 5.66 -10.54
CA SER A 28 6.41 5.19 -10.12
C SER A 28 7.31 6.28 -9.53
N ASP A 29 6.93 7.56 -9.70
CA ASP A 29 7.64 8.73 -9.17
C ASP A 29 9.15 8.61 -9.33
N HIS A 30 9.63 8.93 -10.54
CA HIS A 30 11.04 8.85 -10.95
C HIS A 30 11.62 7.44 -11.14
N ALA A 31 10.82 6.38 -11.14
CA ALA A 31 11.23 4.98 -11.30
C ALA A 31 12.23 4.47 -10.22
N TYR A 32 12.26 5.08 -9.04
CA TYR A 32 13.22 4.69 -7.99
C TYR A 32 13.06 3.25 -7.54
N LEU A 33 11.81 2.78 -7.35
CA LEU A 33 11.55 1.41 -6.91
C LEU A 33 11.97 0.36 -7.96
N PRO A 34 11.57 0.45 -9.24
CA PRO A 34 12.04 -0.47 -10.27
C PRO A 34 13.56 -0.48 -10.43
N ILE A 35 14.20 0.69 -10.41
CA ILE A 35 15.67 0.83 -10.54
C ILE A 35 16.35 0.09 -9.38
N ALA A 36 15.96 0.34 -8.13
CA ALA A 36 16.55 -0.30 -6.96
C ALA A 36 16.42 -1.83 -7.03
N LEU A 37 15.23 -2.34 -7.34
CA LEU A 37 14.96 -3.77 -7.43
C LEU A 37 15.78 -4.47 -8.54
N LEU A 38 16.01 -3.80 -9.67
CA LEU A 38 16.87 -4.31 -10.73
C LEU A 38 18.34 -4.26 -10.36
N GLN A 39 18.81 -3.20 -9.72
CA GLN A 39 20.19 -3.09 -9.23
C GLN A 39 20.52 -4.18 -8.20
N GLU A 40 19.54 -4.58 -7.38
CA GLU A 40 19.63 -5.69 -6.43
C GLU A 40 19.53 -7.07 -7.11
N GLY A 41 19.17 -7.13 -8.39
CA GLY A 41 18.90 -8.39 -9.10
C GLY A 41 17.65 -9.11 -8.60
N LYS A 42 16.72 -8.40 -7.96
CA LYS A 42 15.51 -8.99 -7.38
C LYS A 42 14.42 -9.26 -8.41
N ILE A 43 14.31 -8.41 -9.44
CA ILE A 43 13.31 -8.54 -10.51
C ILE A 43 13.97 -8.72 -11.88
N GLU A 44 13.22 -9.21 -12.88
CA GLU A 44 13.73 -9.45 -14.23
C GLU A 44 13.61 -8.23 -15.14
N ALA A 45 12.47 -7.54 -15.03
CA ALA A 45 12.13 -6.36 -15.81
C ALA A 45 11.01 -5.57 -15.12
N ALA A 46 10.80 -4.33 -15.53
CA ALA A 46 9.72 -3.51 -15.02
C ALA A 46 9.10 -2.60 -16.08
N ILE A 47 7.84 -2.23 -15.82
CA ILE A 47 7.17 -1.09 -16.42
C ILE A 47 6.99 -0.04 -15.31
N ALA A 48 7.47 1.18 -15.55
CA ALA A 48 7.22 2.34 -14.70
C ALA A 48 6.09 3.17 -15.33
N GLY A 49 4.90 3.14 -14.72
CA GLY A 49 3.73 3.86 -15.21
C GLY A 49 3.61 5.26 -14.60
N GLU A 50 3.43 6.28 -15.43
CA GLU A 50 3.24 7.68 -15.03
C GLU A 50 2.07 8.31 -15.75
N VAL A 51 1.32 9.20 -15.10
CA VAL A 51 0.19 9.92 -15.72
C VAL A 51 0.51 11.35 -16.09
N VAL A 52 1.60 11.90 -15.57
CA VAL A 52 2.01 13.31 -15.75
C VAL A 52 3.34 13.36 -16.48
N GLU A 53 3.41 14.23 -17.48
CA GLU A 53 4.59 14.37 -18.36
C GLU A 53 5.89 14.64 -17.59
N GLY A 54 5.86 15.52 -16.58
CA GLY A 54 7.07 15.86 -15.80
C GLY A 54 7.70 14.65 -15.10
N PRO A 55 6.96 13.91 -14.25
CA PRO A 55 7.42 12.65 -13.64
C PRO A 55 7.82 11.60 -14.68
N TYR A 56 7.08 11.48 -15.80
CA TYR A 56 7.43 10.60 -16.90
C TYR A 56 8.82 10.89 -17.48
N GLN A 57 9.11 12.16 -17.81
CA GLN A 57 10.42 12.55 -18.32
C GLN A 57 11.54 12.34 -17.28
N SER A 58 11.25 12.60 -16.02
CA SER A 58 12.19 12.31 -14.93
C SER A 58 12.48 10.82 -14.77
N ALA A 59 11.46 9.98 -14.90
CA ALA A 59 11.64 8.54 -14.86
C ALA A 59 12.48 8.03 -16.04
N LEU A 60 12.23 8.52 -17.26
CA LEU A 60 13.06 8.20 -18.44
C LEU A 60 14.53 8.56 -18.22
N GLN A 61 14.78 9.77 -17.72
CA GLN A 61 16.16 10.23 -17.47
C GLN A 61 16.83 9.36 -16.41
N ASN A 62 16.15 9.04 -15.29
CA ASN A 62 16.71 8.21 -14.23
C ASN A 62 17.01 6.78 -14.72
N VAL A 63 16.13 6.20 -15.52
CA VAL A 63 16.37 4.88 -16.12
C VAL A 63 17.60 4.90 -17.01
N ALA A 64 17.75 5.91 -17.87
CA ALA A 64 18.91 6.07 -18.75
C ALA A 64 20.21 6.33 -17.97
N ASP A 65 20.18 7.17 -16.94
CA ASP A 65 21.34 7.48 -16.08
C ASP A 65 21.86 6.22 -15.35
N ASN A 66 20.99 5.22 -15.14
CA ASN A 66 21.33 3.94 -14.53
C ASN A 66 21.64 2.84 -15.57
N GLY A 67 21.50 3.10 -16.89
CA GLY A 67 21.74 2.13 -17.96
C GLY A 67 20.76 0.94 -17.91
N LEU A 68 19.50 1.20 -17.59
CA LEU A 68 18.47 0.17 -17.40
C LEU A 68 17.36 0.22 -18.46
N GLU A 69 17.56 0.91 -19.59
CA GLU A 69 16.56 1.09 -20.66
C GLU A 69 16.12 -0.25 -21.28
N ASP A 70 16.99 -1.25 -21.25
CA ASP A 70 16.68 -2.60 -21.73
C ASP A 70 15.82 -3.41 -20.74
N LYS A 71 15.65 -2.94 -19.49
CA LYS A 71 14.99 -3.63 -18.40
C LYS A 71 13.77 -2.89 -17.85
N ILE A 72 13.74 -1.57 -17.96
CA ILE A 72 12.64 -0.73 -17.51
C ILE A 72 12.06 0.02 -18.70
N GLU A 73 10.80 -0.23 -19.00
CA GLU A 73 10.01 0.58 -19.92
C GLU A 73 9.22 1.62 -19.14
N VAL A 74 9.39 2.90 -19.46
CA VAL A 74 8.59 3.98 -18.85
C VAL A 74 7.41 4.26 -19.76
N ARG A 75 6.18 4.23 -19.23
CA ARG A 75 4.94 4.45 -19.98
C ARG A 75 4.12 5.60 -19.42
N LEU A 76 3.75 6.54 -20.29
CA LEU A 76 2.82 7.61 -19.94
C LEU A 76 1.38 7.08 -20.08
N ALA A 77 0.80 6.61 -19.00
CA ALA A 77 -0.51 5.98 -18.98
C ALA A 77 -1.17 6.06 -17.61
N ASN A 78 -2.51 5.95 -17.56
CA ASN A 78 -3.26 6.01 -16.32
C ASN A 78 -3.44 4.62 -15.69
N GLY A 79 -2.86 4.42 -14.51
CA GLY A 79 -3.03 3.20 -13.71
C GLY A 79 -2.70 1.93 -14.50
N LEU A 80 -3.62 0.98 -14.53
CA LEU A 80 -3.44 -0.31 -15.23
C LEU A 80 -3.48 -0.23 -16.75
N ALA A 81 -3.79 0.94 -17.34
CA ALA A 81 -3.59 1.14 -18.78
C ALA A 81 -2.09 1.16 -19.16
N ALA A 82 -1.19 1.22 -18.19
CA ALA A 82 0.25 1.17 -18.42
C ALA A 82 0.76 -0.20 -18.89
N PHE A 83 -0.02 -1.28 -18.78
CA PHE A 83 0.41 -2.60 -19.25
C PHE A 83 -0.67 -3.33 -20.03
N GLU A 84 -0.24 -4.30 -20.82
CA GLU A 84 -1.10 -5.25 -21.52
C GLU A 84 -0.78 -6.69 -21.07
N PRO A 85 -1.70 -7.65 -21.20
CA PRO A 85 -1.45 -9.05 -20.80
C PRO A 85 -0.19 -9.67 -21.44
N ALA A 86 0.17 -9.21 -22.65
CA ALA A 86 1.37 -9.66 -23.36
C ALA A 86 2.69 -9.21 -22.69
N ASP A 87 2.68 -8.21 -21.84
CA ASP A 87 3.86 -7.75 -21.08
C ASP A 87 4.31 -8.77 -20.02
N GLY A 88 3.43 -9.72 -19.66
CA GLY A 88 3.73 -10.80 -18.72
C GLY A 88 3.97 -10.30 -17.29
N ILE A 89 3.32 -9.20 -16.89
CA ILE A 89 3.43 -8.66 -15.53
C ILE A 89 2.93 -9.68 -14.51
N SER A 90 3.74 -9.98 -13.53
CA SER A 90 3.43 -10.92 -12.44
C SER A 90 3.21 -10.24 -11.09
N CYS A 91 3.74 -9.03 -10.91
CA CYS A 91 3.57 -8.24 -9.69
C CYS A 91 3.27 -6.79 -10.04
N ILE A 92 2.36 -6.18 -9.27
CA ILE A 92 2.03 -4.75 -9.39
C ILE A 92 2.26 -4.07 -8.05
N THR A 93 2.95 -2.93 -8.07
CA THR A 93 3.09 -2.03 -6.93
C THR A 93 2.28 -0.76 -7.15
N ILE A 94 1.52 -0.32 -6.15
CA ILE A 94 0.83 0.97 -6.11
C ILE A 94 1.09 1.58 -4.73
N ALA A 95 1.96 2.56 -4.65
CA ALA A 95 2.39 3.13 -3.39
C ALA A 95 2.22 4.66 -3.33
N GLY A 96 1.95 5.18 -2.12
CA GLY A 96 1.89 6.63 -1.89
C GLY A 96 0.59 7.29 -2.31
N MET A 97 -0.47 6.53 -2.57
CA MET A 97 -1.79 7.00 -2.99
C MET A 97 -2.84 6.81 -1.89
N GLY A 98 -4.00 7.47 -2.00
CA GLY A 98 -5.14 7.17 -1.12
C GLY A 98 -5.75 5.81 -1.44
N GLY A 99 -6.24 5.07 -0.42
CA GLY A 99 -6.79 3.72 -0.61
C GLY A 99 -7.95 3.68 -1.61
N ARG A 100 -8.79 4.72 -1.64
CA ARG A 100 -9.87 4.83 -2.63
C ARG A 100 -9.34 4.97 -4.06
N LEU A 101 -8.29 5.78 -4.26
CA LEU A 101 -7.68 5.92 -5.59
C LEU A 101 -7.04 4.61 -6.04
N ILE A 102 -6.41 3.87 -5.12
CA ILE A 102 -5.87 2.54 -5.42
C ILE A 102 -7.00 1.60 -5.87
N ALA A 103 -8.11 1.56 -5.14
CA ALA A 103 -9.28 0.76 -5.49
C ALA A 103 -9.85 1.16 -6.88
N ASP A 104 -9.97 2.46 -7.17
CA ASP A 104 -10.44 2.96 -8.47
C ASP A 104 -9.49 2.55 -9.61
N ILE A 105 -8.18 2.59 -9.39
CA ILE A 105 -7.17 2.13 -10.37
C ILE A 105 -7.30 0.63 -10.63
N LEU A 106 -7.46 -0.19 -9.61
CA LEU A 106 -7.64 -1.63 -9.74
C LEU A 106 -8.96 -1.96 -10.44
N ALA A 107 -10.05 -1.27 -10.08
CA ALA A 107 -11.36 -1.44 -10.71
C ALA A 107 -11.35 -1.12 -12.22
N ALA A 108 -10.61 -0.09 -12.63
CA ALA A 108 -10.53 0.34 -14.03
C ALA A 108 -9.82 -0.66 -14.97
N GLY A 109 -9.09 -1.63 -14.42
CA GLY A 109 -8.40 -2.66 -15.22
C GLY A 109 -8.48 -4.05 -14.60
N LEU A 110 -9.58 -4.35 -13.88
CA LEU A 110 -9.76 -5.59 -13.13
C LEU A 110 -9.55 -6.84 -14.00
N GLU A 111 -10.00 -6.81 -15.24
CA GLU A 111 -9.87 -7.90 -16.21
C GLU A 111 -8.41 -8.21 -16.57
N LYS A 112 -7.50 -7.25 -16.45
CA LYS A 112 -6.06 -7.43 -16.72
C LYS A 112 -5.34 -8.15 -15.58
N LEU A 113 -5.94 -8.17 -14.39
CA LEU A 113 -5.32 -8.74 -13.19
C LEU A 113 -5.35 -10.28 -13.16
N ALA A 114 -6.06 -10.93 -14.08
CA ALA A 114 -6.24 -12.40 -14.08
C ALA A 114 -4.93 -13.22 -14.04
N ASN A 115 -3.84 -12.68 -14.60
CA ASN A 115 -2.53 -13.33 -14.64
C ASN A 115 -1.49 -12.67 -13.71
N VAL A 116 -1.91 -11.69 -12.93
CA VAL A 116 -1.06 -11.03 -11.93
C VAL A 116 -1.11 -11.83 -10.64
N SER A 117 0.03 -12.36 -10.21
CA SER A 117 0.10 -13.22 -9.04
C SER A 117 0.12 -12.44 -7.72
N ARG A 118 0.57 -11.18 -7.72
CA ARG A 118 0.70 -10.37 -6.49
C ARG A 118 0.50 -8.88 -6.73
N LEU A 119 -0.24 -8.27 -5.81
CA LEU A 119 -0.31 -6.82 -5.66
C LEU A 119 0.39 -6.43 -4.36
N VAL A 120 1.19 -5.36 -4.37
CA VAL A 120 1.77 -4.75 -3.18
C VAL A 120 1.25 -3.32 -3.13
N LEU A 121 0.37 -3.05 -2.18
CA LEU A 121 -0.39 -1.81 -2.08
C LEU A 121 0.01 -1.04 -0.84
N GLN A 122 0.39 0.23 -1.00
CA GLN A 122 0.69 1.09 0.14
C GLN A 122 -0.21 2.33 0.12
N PRO A 123 -1.38 2.26 0.78
CA PRO A 123 -2.27 3.40 0.93
C PRO A 123 -1.72 4.41 1.94
N ASN A 124 -1.91 5.71 1.67
CA ASN A 124 -1.59 6.79 2.62
C ASN A 124 -2.75 7.09 3.59
N ASN A 125 -3.93 6.56 3.32
CA ASN A 125 -5.16 6.71 4.12
C ASN A 125 -6.22 5.74 3.60
N ARG A 126 -7.35 5.60 4.32
CA ARG A 126 -8.52 4.77 3.94
C ARG A 126 -8.12 3.32 3.68
N GLU A 127 -7.27 2.79 4.52
CA GLU A 127 -6.79 1.42 4.46
C GLU A 127 -7.95 0.42 4.60
N ASP A 128 -8.93 0.75 5.44
CA ASP A 128 -10.15 -0.02 5.66
C ASP A 128 -11.06 -0.09 4.43
N GLU A 129 -11.25 1.03 3.72
CA GLU A 129 -12.01 1.07 2.47
C GLU A 129 -11.32 0.22 1.39
N LEU A 130 -9.98 0.27 1.31
CA LEU A 130 -9.21 -0.55 0.38
C LEU A 130 -9.34 -2.04 0.70
N ARG A 131 -9.22 -2.44 1.98
CA ARG A 131 -9.40 -3.85 2.40
C ARG A 131 -10.80 -4.35 2.05
N ALA A 132 -11.84 -3.54 2.30
CA ALA A 132 -13.21 -3.89 1.94
C ALA A 132 -13.36 -4.10 0.43
N TRP A 133 -12.83 -3.19 -0.39
CA TRP A 133 -12.87 -3.31 -1.83
C TRP A 133 -12.18 -4.58 -2.32
N LEU A 134 -11.01 -4.91 -1.78
CA LEU A 134 -10.25 -6.11 -2.15
C LEU A 134 -11.05 -7.39 -1.89
N VAL A 135 -11.65 -7.51 -0.72
CA VAL A 135 -12.47 -8.67 -0.35
C VAL A 135 -13.71 -8.78 -1.24
N ASP A 136 -14.36 -7.67 -1.54
CA ASP A 136 -15.55 -7.61 -2.41
C ASP A 136 -15.25 -7.97 -3.89
N HIS A 137 -13.96 -8.00 -4.28
CA HIS A 137 -13.52 -8.28 -5.65
C HIS A 137 -12.64 -9.54 -5.76
N ASP A 138 -12.84 -10.50 -4.87
CA ASP A 138 -12.15 -11.80 -4.87
C ASP A 138 -10.61 -11.69 -4.76
N PHE A 139 -10.14 -10.75 -3.95
CA PHE A 139 -8.76 -10.68 -3.51
C PHE A 139 -8.64 -11.03 -2.03
N HIS A 140 -7.54 -11.65 -1.64
CA HIS A 140 -7.24 -11.90 -0.25
C HIS A 140 -5.90 -11.29 0.15
N ILE A 141 -5.85 -10.76 1.36
CA ILE A 141 -4.65 -10.22 1.95
C ILE A 141 -3.85 -11.39 2.51
N VAL A 142 -2.61 -11.55 2.05
CA VAL A 142 -1.71 -12.65 2.45
C VAL A 142 -0.65 -12.20 3.44
N ASP A 143 -0.38 -10.90 3.52
CA ASP A 143 0.54 -10.31 4.49
C ASP A 143 0.28 -8.80 4.62
N GLU A 144 0.70 -8.21 5.73
CA GLU A 144 0.67 -6.76 5.96
C GLU A 144 1.85 -6.35 6.82
N ALA A 145 2.33 -5.15 6.62
CA ALA A 145 3.29 -4.55 7.52
C ALA A 145 3.02 -3.06 7.73
N ILE A 146 3.51 -2.52 8.83
CA ILE A 146 3.40 -1.11 9.18
C ILE A 146 4.75 -0.58 9.65
N LEU A 147 5.09 0.63 9.23
CA LEU A 147 6.26 1.35 9.72
C LEU A 147 5.95 2.81 10.04
N VAL A 148 6.90 3.45 10.72
CA VAL A 148 6.90 4.90 10.97
C VAL A 148 8.07 5.52 10.20
N GLU A 149 7.78 6.54 9.41
CA GLU A 149 8.77 7.38 8.77
C GLU A 149 8.32 8.84 8.82
N ASN A 150 9.19 9.74 9.26
CA ASN A 150 8.88 11.16 9.42
C ASN A 150 7.57 11.43 10.19
N GLU A 151 7.38 10.74 11.31
CA GLU A 151 6.21 10.80 12.20
C GLU A 151 4.86 10.33 11.58
N LYS A 152 4.89 9.83 10.36
CA LYS A 152 3.73 9.25 9.67
C LYS A 152 3.78 7.72 9.71
N PHE A 153 2.60 7.12 9.81
CA PHE A 153 2.42 5.67 9.73
C PHE A 153 2.08 5.27 8.31
N TYR A 154 2.73 4.23 7.83
CA TYR A 154 2.49 3.68 6.50
C TYR A 154 2.22 2.19 6.61
N GLU A 155 1.04 1.77 6.17
CA GLU A 155 0.67 0.37 6.05
C GLU A 155 0.91 -0.10 4.62
N SER A 156 1.43 -1.32 4.49
CA SER A 156 1.57 -2.00 3.20
C SER A 156 0.82 -3.31 3.24
N LEU A 157 0.05 -3.61 2.19
CA LEU A 157 -0.74 -4.80 2.03
C LEU A 157 -0.14 -5.66 0.90
N VAL A 158 0.03 -6.94 1.15
CA VAL A 158 0.37 -7.94 0.14
C VAL A 158 -0.89 -8.72 -0.19
N VAL A 159 -1.25 -8.72 -1.46
CA VAL A 159 -2.57 -9.18 -1.91
C VAL A 159 -2.40 -10.14 -3.07
N GLU A 160 -3.19 -11.20 -3.08
CA GLU A 160 -3.26 -12.19 -4.15
C GLU A 160 -4.73 -12.44 -4.53
N GLN A 161 -4.97 -13.09 -5.66
CA GLN A 161 -6.32 -13.50 -6.03
C GLN A 161 -6.82 -14.60 -5.11
N GLY A 162 -8.08 -14.52 -4.72
CA GLY A 162 -8.72 -15.48 -3.85
C GLY A 162 -9.79 -14.83 -2.97
N SER A 163 -10.74 -15.62 -2.48
CA SER A 163 -11.78 -15.12 -1.60
C SER A 163 -11.31 -15.10 -0.14
N GLN A 164 -11.74 -14.08 0.59
CA GLN A 164 -11.50 -13.93 2.02
C GLN A 164 -12.71 -13.25 2.66
N GLU A 165 -13.04 -13.65 3.88
CA GLU A 165 -13.98 -12.91 4.71
C GLU A 165 -13.23 -12.20 5.82
N LEU A 166 -13.48 -10.90 6.00
CA LEU A 166 -12.89 -10.09 7.07
C LEU A 166 -14.00 -9.51 7.95
N THR A 167 -13.80 -9.55 9.24
CA THR A 167 -14.65 -8.85 10.20
C THR A 167 -14.46 -7.34 10.11
N ALA A 168 -15.40 -6.56 10.63
CA ALA A 168 -15.28 -5.10 10.70
C ALA A 168 -13.99 -4.64 11.45
N LYS A 169 -13.52 -5.43 12.42
CA LYS A 169 -12.25 -5.18 13.11
C LYS A 169 -11.05 -5.41 12.18
N GLU A 170 -11.03 -6.53 11.47
CA GLU A 170 -9.94 -6.84 10.53
C GLU A 170 -9.88 -5.86 9.37
N LEU A 171 -11.03 -5.41 8.85
CA LEU A 171 -11.05 -4.35 7.85
C LEU A 171 -10.40 -3.07 8.37
N ARG A 172 -10.75 -2.66 9.60
CA ARG A 172 -10.25 -1.41 10.19
C ARG A 172 -8.79 -1.46 10.60
N PHE A 173 -8.35 -2.55 11.22
CA PHE A 173 -7.06 -2.64 11.88
C PHE A 173 -6.02 -3.45 11.10
N GLY A 174 -6.44 -4.22 10.10
CA GLY A 174 -5.61 -5.15 9.35
C GLY A 174 -5.49 -6.52 10.04
N PRO A 175 -5.83 -7.62 9.36
CA PRO A 175 -5.83 -8.96 9.98
C PRO A 175 -4.43 -9.39 10.44
N TYR A 176 -3.38 -9.06 9.68
CA TYR A 176 -2.00 -9.39 10.05
C TYR A 176 -1.44 -8.41 11.05
N LEU A 177 -1.71 -7.11 10.89
CA LEU A 177 -1.24 -6.06 11.81
C LEU A 177 -1.79 -6.25 13.22
N MET A 178 -3.07 -6.65 13.34
CA MET A 178 -3.69 -6.98 14.64
C MET A 178 -3.03 -8.17 15.32
N ARG A 179 -2.66 -9.19 14.55
CA ARG A 179 -2.02 -10.39 15.06
C ARG A 179 -0.58 -10.14 15.49
N GLU A 180 0.16 -9.36 14.69
CA GLU A 180 1.60 -9.14 14.89
C GLU A 180 1.90 -8.12 15.97
N GLN A 181 1.03 -7.12 16.15
CA GLN A 181 1.20 -6.05 17.14
C GLN A 181 2.59 -5.39 17.09
N ALA A 182 3.10 -5.15 15.87
CA ALA A 182 4.38 -4.48 15.67
C ALA A 182 4.43 -3.13 16.42
N PRO A 183 5.60 -2.67 16.89
CA PRO A 183 5.71 -1.42 17.65
C PRO A 183 5.06 -0.21 16.97
N ALA A 184 5.16 -0.11 15.66
CA ALA A 184 4.52 0.95 14.87
C ALA A 184 2.98 0.87 14.91
N PHE A 185 2.41 -0.34 14.92
CA PHE A 185 0.97 -0.55 15.07
C PHE A 185 0.48 -0.07 16.45
N VAL A 186 1.14 -0.52 17.49
CA VAL A 186 0.82 -0.10 18.87
C VAL A 186 0.93 1.42 19.01
N GLN A 187 1.98 2.02 18.45
CA GLN A 187 2.16 3.47 18.48
C GLN A 187 1.07 4.23 17.72
N LYS A 188 0.70 3.76 16.50
CA LYS A 188 -0.39 4.35 15.69
C LYS A 188 -1.69 4.42 16.50
N TRP A 189 -2.09 3.28 17.04
CA TRP A 189 -3.38 3.16 17.70
C TRP A 189 -3.41 3.75 19.10
N SER A 190 -2.29 3.78 19.82
CA SER A 190 -2.18 4.52 21.09
C SER A 190 -2.31 6.03 20.89
N LYS A 191 -1.66 6.59 19.85
CA LYS A 191 -1.84 8.00 19.48
C LYS A 191 -3.30 8.31 19.08
N GLU A 192 -3.97 7.39 18.40
CA GLU A 192 -5.39 7.60 18.04
C GLU A 192 -6.28 7.56 19.29
N VAL A 193 -6.01 6.70 20.27
CA VAL A 193 -6.73 6.71 21.58
C VAL A 193 -6.55 8.06 22.28
N GLU A 194 -5.32 8.57 22.38
CA GLU A 194 -5.02 9.87 23.00
C GLU A 194 -5.80 11.00 22.31
N LYS A 195 -5.79 11.03 20.98
CA LYS A 195 -6.55 12.01 20.18
C LYS A 195 -8.06 11.93 20.39
N LEU A 196 -8.61 10.71 20.41
CA LEU A 196 -10.06 10.50 20.66
C LEU A 196 -10.43 10.87 22.10
N ALA A 197 -9.58 10.55 23.08
CA ALA A 197 -9.80 10.93 24.49
C ALA A 197 -9.81 12.45 24.65
N PHE A 198 -8.86 13.15 24.05
CA PHE A 198 -8.84 14.61 24.04
C PHE A 198 -10.11 15.20 23.37
N ALA A 199 -10.53 14.62 22.23
CA ALA A 199 -11.78 15.04 21.58
C ALA A 199 -13.01 14.82 22.48
N LEU A 200 -13.07 13.70 23.20
CA LEU A 200 -14.15 13.37 24.13
C LEU A 200 -14.27 14.40 25.27
N GLU A 201 -13.16 14.91 25.78
CA GLU A 201 -13.15 15.96 26.81
C GLU A 201 -13.77 17.28 26.32
N GLN A 202 -13.68 17.55 25.00
CA GLN A 202 -14.24 18.77 24.41
C GLN A 202 -15.74 18.65 24.06
N VAL A 203 -16.31 17.44 24.08
CA VAL A 203 -17.74 17.23 23.77
C VAL A 203 -18.58 17.53 25.01
N PRO A 204 -19.60 18.45 24.93
CA PRO A 204 -20.50 18.74 26.02
C PRO A 204 -21.19 17.48 26.58
N VAL A 205 -21.40 17.42 27.88
CA VAL A 205 -21.99 16.27 28.59
C VAL A 205 -23.38 15.93 28.05
N GLU A 206 -24.09 16.94 27.61
CA GLU A 206 -25.48 16.83 27.07
C GLU A 206 -25.47 16.12 25.70
N ASN A 207 -24.36 16.14 24.96
CA ASN A 207 -24.25 15.48 23.66
C ASN A 207 -23.86 14.00 23.83
N GLN A 208 -24.77 13.23 24.44
CA GLN A 208 -24.55 11.83 24.78
C GLN A 208 -24.24 10.96 23.56
N SER A 209 -24.87 11.23 22.40
CA SER A 209 -24.63 10.46 21.18
C SER A 209 -23.22 10.59 20.66
N ALA A 210 -22.68 11.82 20.59
CA ALA A 210 -21.29 12.05 20.16
C ALA A 210 -20.28 11.45 21.15
N ARG A 211 -20.57 11.57 22.47
CA ARG A 211 -19.72 10.97 23.51
C ARG A 211 -19.68 9.44 23.38
N ALA A 212 -20.85 8.80 23.30
CA ALA A 212 -20.95 7.34 23.15
C ALA A 212 -20.18 6.82 21.91
N SER A 213 -20.27 7.53 20.78
CA SER A 213 -19.51 7.17 19.57
C SER A 213 -17.99 7.23 19.77
N LEU A 214 -17.49 8.26 20.47
CA LEU A 214 -16.06 8.37 20.77
C LEU A 214 -15.61 7.31 21.78
N GLU A 215 -16.38 7.06 22.82
CA GLU A 215 -16.13 6.06 23.85
C GLU A 215 -16.07 4.65 23.25
N GLU A 216 -16.99 4.32 22.35
CA GLU A 216 -16.99 3.05 21.65
C GLU A 216 -15.74 2.88 20.76
N ARG A 217 -15.36 3.91 20.00
CA ARG A 217 -14.14 3.88 19.17
C ARG A 217 -12.88 3.69 20.02
N ILE A 218 -12.78 4.36 21.16
CA ILE A 218 -11.68 4.19 22.12
C ILE A 218 -11.67 2.76 22.65
N SER A 219 -12.84 2.23 23.04
CA SER A 219 -12.97 0.87 23.56
C SER A 219 -12.52 -0.18 22.54
N GLN A 220 -12.95 -0.06 21.29
CA GLN A 220 -12.55 -0.96 20.20
C GLN A 220 -11.03 -0.97 19.98
N ILE A 221 -10.38 0.20 20.01
CA ILE A 221 -8.92 0.29 19.85
C ILE A 221 -8.21 -0.36 21.04
N LYS A 222 -8.64 -0.06 22.26
CA LYS A 222 -8.06 -0.65 23.48
C LYS A 222 -8.22 -2.16 23.51
N GLU A 223 -9.36 -2.68 23.06
CA GLU A 223 -9.57 -4.12 22.95
C GLU A 223 -8.54 -4.77 22.00
N VAL A 224 -8.30 -4.18 20.83
CA VAL A 224 -7.33 -4.67 19.86
C VAL A 224 -5.90 -4.61 20.40
N LEU A 225 -5.52 -3.54 21.11
CA LEU A 225 -4.19 -3.39 21.70
C LEU A 225 -3.94 -4.33 22.90
N HIS A 226 -4.98 -4.86 23.54
CA HIS A 226 -4.87 -5.73 24.72
C HIS A 226 -4.94 -7.21 24.42
N VAL A 227 -5.23 -7.63 23.19
CA VAL A 227 -5.36 -9.04 22.80
C VAL A 227 -4.00 -9.79 22.80
N SER A 228 -2.89 -9.08 22.98
CA SER A 228 -1.54 -9.63 22.98
C SER A 228 -0.97 -9.73 24.40
N LYS A 229 -1.54 -10.61 25.24
CA LYS A 229 -0.89 -11.06 26.49
C LYS A 229 -1.07 -12.56 26.66
#